data_430503bbbef93b0cb0b7a643503b7b8b
#
_entry.id   430503bbbef93b0cb0b7a643503b7b8b
#
_cell.length_a   1.000
_cell.length_b   1.000
_cell.length_c   1.000
_cell.angle_alpha   90.00
_cell.angle_beta   90.00
_cell.angle_gamma   90.00
#
_symmetry.space_group_name_H-M   'P 1'
#
loop_
_entity.id
_entity.type
_entity.pdbx_description
1 polymer ?
#
loop_
_entity_poly.entity_id
_entity_poly.type
_entity_poly.pdbx_seq_one_letter_code
_entity_poly.pdbx_strand_id
1 'polypeptide(L)'
;MKLFANVSLFIVLSLGVAVADPKSEVMDAIKNLSQQSGFSWTYTPKTEGSDSAKRNDAPLTGKADKEGYSLFHGQMGDVSVEIGLKGEKMVVNYTGDWLSTAEIGENNRTVQRLRLLKRPTDEAVMLAGKSTALKKDGDGVYSSELDGVWSKEMFALLGKRASEAPAAQGSAKFWLKDGRLAKYEFVIRGKIPSGEDKRETEVKRTTTVEIKDVGTTTVSLPDDAKKKLQ
;
A
#
# COMPACT_ATOMS: atom_id res chain seq x y z
N MET A 1 31.76 -39.73 -62.09
CA MET A 1 31.98 -38.56 -61.29
C MET A 1 30.60 -38.09 -60.71
N LYS A 2 30.27 -38.45 -59.48
CA LYS A 2 28.97 -38.03 -58.86
C LYS A 2 29.32 -36.96 -57.81
N LEU A 3 28.83 -35.72 -58.06
CA LEU A 3 28.92 -34.61 -57.11
C LEU A 3 27.82 -34.79 -56.04
N PHE A 4 28.20 -34.92 -54.81
CA PHE A 4 27.29 -34.80 -53.66
C PHE A 4 27.30 -33.34 -53.18
N ALA A 5 26.16 -32.66 -53.33
CA ALA A 5 25.94 -31.33 -52.77
C ALA A 5 25.46 -31.49 -51.33
N ASN A 6 26.29 -31.09 -50.36
CA ASN A 6 25.93 -31.00 -48.97
C ASN A 6 25.14 -29.69 -48.77
N VAL A 7 23.84 -29.81 -48.49
CA VAL A 7 22.98 -28.70 -48.03
C VAL A 7 23.04 -28.67 -46.54
N SER A 8 23.81 -27.71 -45.96
CA SER A 8 23.78 -27.42 -44.50
C SER A 8 22.55 -26.60 -44.17
N LEU A 9 21.61 -27.21 -43.46
CA LEU A 9 20.40 -26.55 -42.95
C LEU A 9 20.78 -25.80 -41.66
N PHE A 10 20.91 -24.48 -41.70
CA PHE A 10 21.05 -23.63 -40.52
C PHE A 10 19.68 -23.43 -39.85
N ILE A 11 19.46 -24.11 -38.73
CA ILE A 11 18.30 -23.86 -37.86
C ILE A 11 18.65 -22.65 -36.98
N VAL A 12 18.11 -21.48 -37.28
CA VAL A 12 18.16 -20.30 -36.39
C VAL A 12 17.14 -20.49 -35.27
N LEU A 13 17.59 -20.94 -34.10
CA LEU A 13 16.76 -20.88 -32.88
C LEU A 13 16.67 -19.41 -32.48
N SER A 14 15.55 -18.78 -32.78
CA SER A 14 15.17 -17.51 -32.16
C SER A 14 14.78 -17.78 -30.71
N LEU A 15 15.71 -17.50 -29.77
CA LEU A 15 15.40 -17.41 -28.35
C LEU A 15 14.50 -16.18 -28.16
N GLY A 16 13.21 -16.41 -28.19
CA GLY A 16 12.24 -15.41 -27.76
C GLY A 16 12.50 -15.08 -26.29
N VAL A 17 13.03 -13.90 -26.00
CA VAL A 17 13.11 -13.38 -24.65
C VAL A 17 11.66 -13.18 -24.20
N ALA A 18 11.16 -14.05 -23.36
CA ALA A 18 9.85 -13.85 -22.71
C ALA A 18 10.00 -12.60 -21.83
N VAL A 19 9.48 -11.47 -22.28
CA VAL A 19 9.35 -10.27 -21.45
C VAL A 19 8.33 -10.61 -20.38
N ALA A 20 8.78 -10.66 -19.13
CA ALA A 20 7.90 -10.90 -18.01
C ALA A 20 6.81 -9.81 -17.96
N ASP A 21 5.57 -10.22 -17.68
CA ASP A 21 4.45 -9.29 -17.53
C ASP A 21 4.72 -8.35 -16.36
N PRO A 22 4.63 -7.01 -16.54
CA PRO A 22 4.88 -6.03 -15.49
C PRO A 22 4.10 -6.28 -14.20
N LYS A 23 2.89 -6.82 -14.29
CA LYS A 23 2.08 -7.17 -13.12
C LYS A 23 2.69 -8.34 -12.37
N SER A 24 3.16 -9.35 -13.07
CA SER A 24 3.83 -10.51 -12.47
C SER A 24 5.11 -10.08 -11.77
N GLU A 25 5.95 -9.22 -12.39
CA GLU A 25 7.18 -8.71 -11.77
C GLU A 25 6.88 -7.99 -10.44
N VAL A 26 5.85 -7.13 -10.40
CA VAL A 26 5.44 -6.42 -9.17
C VAL A 26 4.91 -7.39 -8.12
N MET A 27 4.05 -8.33 -8.50
CA MET A 27 3.48 -9.32 -7.58
C MET A 27 4.53 -10.24 -6.98
N ASP A 28 5.51 -10.68 -7.78
CA ASP A 28 6.62 -11.50 -7.31
C ASP A 28 7.51 -10.73 -6.34
N ALA A 29 7.78 -9.45 -6.60
CA ALA A 29 8.55 -8.61 -5.70
C ALA A 29 7.85 -8.37 -4.36
N ILE A 30 6.52 -8.20 -4.35
CA ILE A 30 5.71 -8.10 -3.12
C ILE A 30 5.77 -9.43 -2.36
N LYS A 31 5.61 -10.55 -3.05
CA LYS A 31 5.71 -11.89 -2.47
C LYS A 31 7.09 -12.14 -1.85
N ASN A 32 8.16 -11.78 -2.57
CA ASN A 32 9.53 -11.90 -2.07
C ASN A 32 9.76 -11.07 -0.80
N LEU A 33 9.15 -9.88 -0.68
CA LEU A 33 9.18 -9.09 0.55
C LEU A 33 8.40 -9.79 1.68
N SER A 34 7.22 -10.34 1.39
CA SER A 34 6.39 -10.99 2.42
C SER A 34 7.02 -12.25 3.01
N GLN A 35 7.96 -12.87 2.31
CA GLN A 35 8.70 -14.06 2.75
C GLN A 35 9.93 -13.74 3.62
N GLN A 36 10.27 -12.46 3.81
CA GLN A 36 11.39 -12.07 4.66
C GLN A 36 11.07 -12.29 6.14
N SER A 37 12.10 -12.44 6.96
CA SER A 37 11.96 -12.62 8.42
C SER A 37 11.29 -11.44 9.12
N GLY A 38 11.38 -10.25 8.52
CA GLY A 38 10.70 -9.04 8.95
C GLY A 38 11.17 -7.85 8.13
N PHE A 39 10.44 -6.74 8.23
CA PHE A 39 10.79 -5.44 7.64
C PHE A 39 10.12 -4.32 8.40
N SER A 40 10.68 -3.13 8.33
CA SER A 40 10.08 -1.89 8.82
C SER A 40 9.61 -1.02 7.63
N TRP A 41 8.77 -0.04 7.91
CA TRP A 41 8.34 0.93 6.89
C TRP A 41 7.99 2.28 7.50
N THR A 42 7.98 3.28 6.64
CA THR A 42 7.41 4.59 6.89
C THR A 42 6.27 4.83 5.92
N TYR A 43 5.12 5.23 6.44
CA TYR A 43 3.93 5.62 5.69
C TYR A 43 3.77 7.14 5.80
N THR A 44 3.88 7.86 4.69
CA THR A 44 3.86 9.32 4.65
C THR A 44 2.74 9.80 3.74
N PRO A 45 1.59 10.19 4.31
CA PRO A 45 0.52 10.83 3.56
C PRO A 45 0.81 12.33 3.40
N LYS A 46 0.37 12.90 2.27
CA LYS A 46 0.39 14.33 1.99
C LYS A 46 -0.87 14.73 1.23
N THR A 47 -1.63 15.67 1.78
CA THR A 47 -2.87 16.16 1.15
C THR A 47 -2.70 17.61 0.71
N GLU A 48 -3.11 17.89 -0.51
CA GLU A 48 -3.12 19.22 -1.12
C GLU A 48 -4.57 19.62 -1.45
N GLY A 49 -4.89 20.92 -1.44
CA GLY A 49 -6.20 21.45 -1.82
C GLY A 49 -7.27 21.49 -0.71
N SER A 50 -7.03 20.91 0.47
CA SER A 50 -8.00 20.95 1.58
C SER A 50 -7.33 20.91 2.94
N ASP A 51 -7.50 21.95 3.74
CA ASP A 51 -6.94 22.01 5.11
C ASP A 51 -7.62 21.00 6.07
N SER A 52 -8.91 20.71 5.86
CA SER A 52 -9.59 19.71 6.66
C SER A 52 -9.07 18.29 6.42
N ALA A 53 -8.65 18.00 5.19
CA ALA A 53 -8.09 16.70 4.81
C ALA A 53 -6.62 16.54 5.29
N LYS A 54 -5.87 17.63 5.41
CA LYS A 54 -4.48 17.64 5.95
C LYS A 54 -4.37 17.15 7.39
N ARG A 55 -5.45 17.22 8.19
CA ARG A 55 -5.46 16.73 9.58
C ARG A 55 -5.10 15.24 9.71
N ASN A 56 -5.18 14.49 8.61
CA ASN A 56 -4.85 13.07 8.56
C ASN A 56 -3.48 12.80 7.92
N ASP A 57 -2.62 13.81 7.80
CA ASP A 57 -1.30 13.70 7.15
C ASP A 57 -0.18 13.36 8.15
N ALA A 58 -0.51 12.92 9.37
CA ALA A 58 0.47 12.43 10.31
C ALA A 58 1.15 11.17 9.75
N PRO A 59 2.50 11.14 9.70
CA PRO A 59 3.20 9.94 9.26
C PRO A 59 3.03 8.80 10.26
N LEU A 60 3.06 7.57 9.75
CA LEU A 60 3.06 6.35 10.54
C LEU A 60 4.35 5.59 10.26
N THR A 61 4.88 4.93 11.26
CA THR A 61 5.93 3.92 11.09
C THR A 61 5.38 2.56 11.46
N GLY A 62 5.97 1.51 10.92
CA GLY A 62 5.55 0.17 11.28
C GLY A 62 6.65 -0.86 11.12
N LYS A 63 6.38 -2.02 11.70
CA LYS A 63 7.23 -3.22 11.66
C LYS A 63 6.34 -4.44 11.39
N ALA A 64 6.83 -5.38 10.62
CA ALA A 64 6.20 -6.68 10.44
C ALA A 64 7.22 -7.80 10.59
N ASP A 65 6.79 -8.96 11.04
CA ASP A 65 7.59 -10.17 11.12
C ASP A 65 6.98 -11.34 10.32
N LYS A 66 7.72 -12.43 10.24
CA LYS A 66 7.31 -13.65 9.54
C LYS A 66 6.17 -14.42 10.25
N GLU A 67 5.92 -14.15 11.54
CA GLU A 67 4.84 -14.77 12.30
C GLU A 67 3.48 -14.12 12.02
N GLY A 68 3.47 -13.07 11.19
CA GLY A 68 2.29 -12.35 10.76
C GLY A 68 1.89 -11.20 11.68
N TYR A 69 2.69 -10.91 12.71
CA TYR A 69 2.48 -9.73 13.53
C TYR A 69 2.94 -8.46 12.80
N SER A 70 2.22 -7.39 13.04
CA SER A 70 2.63 -6.03 12.64
C SER A 70 2.37 -5.07 13.80
N LEU A 71 3.24 -4.11 13.94
CA LEU A 71 3.13 -3.05 14.93
C LEU A 71 3.29 -1.70 14.23
N PHE A 72 2.29 -0.85 14.37
CA PHE A 72 2.30 0.51 13.85
C PHE A 72 2.47 1.49 15.02
N HIS A 73 3.19 2.56 14.75
CA HIS A 73 3.32 3.72 15.65
C HIS A 73 2.91 4.97 14.91
N GLY A 74 2.09 5.78 15.53
CA GLY A 74 1.63 7.03 14.95
C GLY A 74 1.06 7.98 16.00
N GLN A 75 0.45 9.05 15.54
CA GLN A 75 -0.22 10.03 16.38
C GLN A 75 -1.67 10.20 15.96
N MET A 76 -2.55 10.32 16.94
CA MET A 76 -3.94 10.72 16.77
C MET A 76 -4.17 12.03 17.51
N GLY A 77 -4.04 13.16 16.80
CA GLY A 77 -3.89 14.47 17.43
C GLY A 77 -2.58 14.52 18.22
N ASP A 78 -2.66 14.83 19.50
CA ASP A 78 -1.49 14.92 20.39
C ASP A 78 -1.18 13.59 21.13
N VAL A 79 -1.95 12.53 20.86
CA VAL A 79 -1.81 11.24 21.55
C VAL A 79 -1.02 10.27 20.67
N SER A 80 0.05 9.70 21.23
CA SER A 80 0.77 8.60 20.61
C SER A 80 -0.09 7.34 20.64
N VAL A 81 -0.13 6.62 19.53
CA VAL A 81 -0.93 5.40 19.36
C VAL A 81 -0.05 4.28 18.83
N GLU A 82 -0.17 3.12 19.44
CA GLU A 82 0.39 1.89 18.92
C GLU A 82 -0.74 0.96 18.48
N ILE A 83 -0.56 0.29 17.35
CA ILE A 83 -1.57 -0.60 16.79
C ILE A 83 -0.90 -1.92 16.42
N GLY A 84 -1.30 -2.98 17.10
CA GLY A 84 -0.89 -4.34 16.78
C GLY A 84 -1.90 -5.01 15.84
N LEU A 85 -1.39 -5.69 14.80
CA LEU A 85 -2.21 -6.48 13.88
C LEU A 85 -1.72 -7.93 13.79
N LYS A 86 -2.65 -8.87 13.62
CA LYS A 86 -2.37 -10.24 13.16
C LYS A 86 -3.56 -10.76 12.35
N GLY A 87 -3.36 -10.91 11.05
CA GLY A 87 -4.50 -11.16 10.14
C GLY A 87 -5.50 -10.02 10.21
N GLU A 88 -6.76 -10.35 10.50
CA GLU A 88 -7.85 -9.37 10.66
C GLU A 88 -8.01 -8.84 12.09
N LYS A 89 -7.29 -9.44 13.06
CA LYS A 89 -7.36 -9.03 14.46
C LYS A 89 -6.50 -7.81 14.71
N MET A 90 -7.00 -6.92 15.56
CA MET A 90 -6.36 -5.66 15.90
C MET A 90 -6.44 -5.40 17.39
N VAL A 91 -5.37 -4.86 17.94
CA VAL A 91 -5.29 -4.27 19.27
C VAL A 91 -4.73 -2.86 19.18
N VAL A 92 -5.17 -1.99 20.05
CA VAL A 92 -4.78 -0.57 20.08
C VAL A 92 -4.34 -0.19 21.48
N ASN A 93 -3.23 0.52 21.57
CA ASN A 93 -2.74 1.13 22.80
C ASN A 93 -2.61 2.65 22.60
N TYR A 94 -3.37 3.42 23.36
CA TYR A 94 -3.27 4.90 23.42
C TYR A 94 -3.37 5.45 24.85
N THR A 95 -3.58 4.58 25.84
CA THR A 95 -3.71 4.96 27.27
C THR A 95 -2.80 4.14 28.19
N GLY A 96 -1.92 3.30 27.62
CA GLY A 96 -1.07 2.36 28.33
C GLY A 96 -1.57 0.92 28.33
N ASP A 97 -2.89 0.71 28.08
CA ASP A 97 -3.50 -0.60 28.00
C ASP A 97 -3.76 -1.01 26.55
N TRP A 98 -3.51 -2.26 26.22
CA TRP A 98 -3.83 -2.85 24.93
C TRP A 98 -5.29 -3.29 24.90
N LEU A 99 -6.09 -2.66 24.07
CA LEU A 99 -7.52 -2.96 23.91
C LEU A 99 -7.78 -3.60 22.53
N SER A 100 -8.57 -4.66 22.51
CA SER A 100 -9.10 -5.24 21.27
C SER A 100 -10.18 -4.33 20.67
N THR A 101 -10.51 -4.53 19.39
CA THR A 101 -11.60 -3.80 18.73
C THR A 101 -12.96 -4.06 19.39
N ALA A 102 -13.16 -5.24 19.95
CA ALA A 102 -14.38 -5.58 20.69
C ALA A 102 -14.50 -4.78 22.00
N GLU A 103 -13.39 -4.61 22.75
CA GLU A 103 -13.36 -3.83 23.99
C GLU A 103 -13.54 -2.32 23.74
N ILE A 104 -13.03 -1.79 22.62
CA ILE A 104 -13.23 -0.38 22.23
C ILE A 104 -14.65 -0.15 21.69
N GLY A 105 -15.27 -1.17 21.13
CA GLY A 105 -16.56 -1.15 20.45
C GLY A 105 -16.43 -1.11 18.93
N GLU A 106 -17.00 -2.11 18.29
CA GLU A 106 -16.92 -2.35 16.82
C GLU A 106 -17.40 -1.14 15.99
N ASN A 107 -18.38 -0.39 16.49
CA ASN A 107 -18.94 0.80 15.82
C ASN A 107 -18.20 2.10 16.15
N ASN A 108 -17.12 2.04 16.93
CA ASN A 108 -16.33 3.22 17.25
C ASN A 108 -15.66 3.76 15.97
N ARG A 109 -15.77 5.07 15.72
CA ARG A 109 -15.20 5.72 14.52
C ARG A 109 -13.68 5.53 14.40
N THR A 110 -12.99 5.47 15.53
CA THR A 110 -11.54 5.21 15.56
C THR A 110 -11.25 3.80 15.05
N VAL A 111 -11.95 2.79 15.56
CA VAL A 111 -11.82 1.39 15.10
C VAL A 111 -12.11 1.29 13.59
N GLN A 112 -13.17 1.93 13.10
CA GLN A 112 -13.51 1.94 11.69
C GLN A 112 -12.38 2.52 10.81
N ARG A 113 -11.71 3.58 11.27
CA ARG A 113 -10.57 4.17 10.56
C ARG A 113 -9.33 3.29 10.62
N LEU A 114 -9.04 2.71 11.78
CA LEU A 114 -7.89 1.85 11.97
C LEU A 114 -7.97 0.55 11.16
N ARG A 115 -9.18 0.05 10.88
CA ARG A 115 -9.40 -1.11 9.99
C ARG A 115 -8.95 -0.88 8.54
N LEU A 116 -8.74 0.37 8.15
CA LEU A 116 -8.17 0.71 6.85
C LEU A 116 -6.65 0.53 6.79
N LEU A 117 -5.98 0.45 7.94
CA LEU A 117 -4.55 0.17 8.00
C LEU A 117 -4.28 -1.25 7.51
N LYS A 118 -3.32 -1.36 6.61
CA LYS A 118 -2.87 -2.63 6.04
C LYS A 118 -1.35 -2.72 6.14
N ARG A 119 -0.86 -3.94 6.20
CA ARG A 119 0.57 -4.18 6.00
C ARG A 119 0.95 -3.70 4.60
N PRO A 120 2.15 -3.16 4.40
CA PRO A 120 2.59 -2.71 3.09
C PRO A 120 2.46 -3.75 1.98
N THR A 121 2.70 -5.03 2.28
CA THR A 121 2.53 -6.13 1.33
C THR A 121 1.08 -6.31 0.90
N ASP A 122 0.14 -6.22 1.83
CA ASP A 122 -1.28 -6.42 1.56
C ASP A 122 -1.86 -5.21 0.81
N GLU A 123 -1.44 -4.00 1.18
CA GLU A 123 -1.82 -2.78 0.47
C GLU A 123 -1.24 -2.75 -0.96
N ALA A 124 0.03 -3.14 -1.14
CA ALA A 124 0.65 -3.21 -2.46
C ALA A 124 0.00 -4.27 -3.37
N VAL A 125 -0.38 -5.45 -2.84
CA VAL A 125 -1.16 -6.47 -3.57
C VAL A 125 -2.50 -5.88 -4.01
N MET A 126 -3.21 -5.18 -3.12
CA MET A 126 -4.48 -4.54 -3.44
C MET A 126 -4.30 -3.48 -4.54
N LEU A 127 -3.31 -2.59 -4.44
CA LEU A 127 -3.02 -1.57 -5.43
C LEU A 127 -2.66 -2.18 -6.79
N ALA A 128 -1.82 -3.23 -6.83
CA ALA A 128 -1.51 -3.96 -8.05
C ALA A 128 -2.75 -4.67 -8.64
N GLY A 129 -3.65 -5.15 -7.79
CA GLY A 129 -4.94 -5.72 -8.19
C GLY A 129 -5.91 -4.69 -8.77
N LYS A 130 -5.89 -3.45 -8.27
CA LYS A 130 -6.71 -2.32 -8.75
C LYS A 130 -6.07 -1.55 -9.90
N SER A 131 -4.85 -1.89 -10.28
CA SER A 131 -4.16 -1.33 -11.44
C SER A 131 -4.84 -1.78 -12.74
N THR A 132 -5.14 -0.82 -13.62
CA THR A 132 -5.80 -1.10 -14.92
C THR A 132 -4.84 -1.70 -15.93
N ALA A 133 -3.60 -1.17 -15.98
CA ALA A 133 -2.51 -1.68 -16.82
C ALA A 133 -1.17 -1.22 -16.26
N LEU A 134 -0.45 -2.13 -15.60
CA LEU A 134 0.91 -1.85 -15.14
C LEU A 134 1.86 -1.71 -16.32
N LYS A 135 2.69 -0.66 -16.29
CA LYS A 135 3.72 -0.37 -17.27
C LYS A 135 5.06 -0.27 -16.58
N LYS A 136 6.10 -0.74 -17.25
CA LYS A 136 7.47 -0.56 -16.80
C LYS A 136 7.98 0.79 -17.30
N ASP A 137 8.22 1.73 -16.38
CA ASP A 137 8.69 3.09 -16.70
C ASP A 137 10.23 3.17 -16.79
N GLY A 138 10.93 2.20 -16.18
CA GLY A 138 12.38 2.15 -16.12
C GLY A 138 12.84 0.91 -15.37
N ASP A 139 14.13 0.84 -15.04
CA ASP A 139 14.67 -0.29 -14.30
C ASP A 139 14.09 -0.35 -12.89
N GLY A 140 13.36 -1.43 -12.61
CA GLY A 140 12.68 -1.65 -11.33
C GLY A 140 11.55 -0.67 -11.01
N VAL A 141 11.07 0.13 -11.98
CA VAL A 141 10.00 1.12 -11.73
C VAL A 141 8.77 0.80 -12.58
N TYR A 142 7.62 0.74 -11.92
CA TYR A 142 6.33 0.38 -12.54
C TYR A 142 5.25 1.37 -12.14
N SER A 143 4.37 1.73 -13.06
CA SER A 143 3.23 2.60 -12.79
C SER A 143 1.95 2.13 -13.43
N SER A 144 0.83 2.58 -12.91
CA SER A 144 -0.50 2.33 -13.46
C SER A 144 -1.49 3.37 -12.99
N GLU A 145 -2.51 3.60 -13.80
CA GLU A 145 -3.78 4.15 -13.31
C GLU A 145 -4.53 3.10 -12.50
N LEU A 146 -5.30 3.54 -11.52
CA LEU A 146 -6.12 2.70 -10.65
C LEU A 146 -7.59 2.72 -11.11
N ASP A 147 -8.32 1.66 -10.80
CA ASP A 147 -9.74 1.54 -11.05
C ASP A 147 -10.51 2.77 -10.52
N GLY A 148 -11.39 3.33 -11.36
CA GLY A 148 -12.09 4.58 -11.06
C GLY A 148 -13.12 4.44 -9.94
N VAL A 149 -13.77 3.28 -9.80
CA VAL A 149 -14.73 3.02 -8.72
C VAL A 149 -13.99 2.97 -7.39
N TRP A 150 -12.91 2.19 -7.33
CA TRP A 150 -12.06 2.10 -6.16
C TRP A 150 -11.44 3.47 -5.80
N SER A 151 -10.98 4.23 -6.79
CA SER A 151 -10.41 5.57 -6.58
C SER A 151 -11.42 6.52 -5.95
N LYS A 152 -12.70 6.46 -6.36
CA LYS A 152 -13.79 7.23 -5.78
C LYS A 152 -14.08 6.82 -4.34
N GLU A 153 -14.10 5.53 -4.03
CA GLU A 153 -14.26 5.01 -2.68
C GLU A 153 -13.15 5.51 -1.75
N MET A 154 -11.90 5.42 -2.19
CA MET A 154 -10.76 5.90 -1.42
C MET A 154 -10.78 7.42 -1.24
N PHE A 155 -11.19 8.17 -2.27
CA PHE A 155 -11.34 9.62 -2.17
C PHE A 155 -12.40 10.02 -1.15
N ALA A 156 -13.52 9.30 -1.08
CA ALA A 156 -14.60 9.53 -0.11
C ALA A 156 -14.11 9.45 1.35
N LEU A 157 -13.07 8.66 1.64
CA LEU A 157 -12.48 8.56 2.98
C LEU A 157 -11.78 9.84 3.44
N LEU A 158 -11.49 10.78 2.54
CA LEU A 158 -10.89 12.08 2.88
C LEU A 158 -11.85 13.01 3.60
N GLY A 159 -13.14 12.70 3.62
CA GLY A 159 -14.13 13.43 4.40
C GLY A 159 -15.47 13.60 3.71
N LYS A 160 -16.44 14.20 4.43
CA LYS A 160 -17.83 14.33 3.94
C LYS A 160 -17.92 14.99 2.55
N ARG A 161 -17.22 16.10 2.32
CA ARG A 161 -17.23 16.76 1.00
C ARG A 161 -16.63 15.90 -0.11
N ALA A 162 -15.60 15.10 0.21
CA ALA A 162 -14.99 14.20 -0.73
C ALA A 162 -15.93 13.02 -1.10
N SER A 163 -16.79 12.58 -0.17
CA SER A 163 -17.79 11.54 -0.46
C SER A 163 -18.86 11.98 -1.44
N GLU A 164 -19.08 13.30 -1.58
CA GLU A 164 -20.03 13.89 -2.52
C GLU A 164 -19.42 14.13 -3.93
N ALA A 165 -18.12 13.88 -4.11
CA ALA A 165 -17.46 14.05 -5.39
C ALA A 165 -18.05 13.11 -6.45
N PRO A 166 -18.31 13.61 -7.67
CA PRO A 166 -18.90 12.80 -8.75
C PRO A 166 -17.96 11.70 -9.23
N ALA A 167 -16.65 11.99 -9.23
CA ALA A 167 -15.60 11.07 -9.65
C ALA A 167 -14.28 11.37 -8.94
N ALA A 168 -13.40 10.37 -8.93
CA ALA A 168 -12.01 10.54 -8.54
C ALA A 168 -11.12 9.70 -9.45
N GLN A 169 -9.84 10.05 -9.50
CA GLN A 169 -8.81 9.35 -10.24
C GLN A 169 -7.73 8.88 -9.29
N GLY A 170 -7.16 7.74 -9.59
CA GLY A 170 -6.06 7.18 -8.82
C GLY A 170 -4.93 6.71 -9.71
N SER A 171 -3.71 6.76 -9.20
CA SER A 171 -2.54 6.14 -9.82
C SER A 171 -1.67 5.50 -8.76
N ALA A 172 -0.92 4.48 -9.14
CA ALA A 172 0.05 3.81 -8.29
C ALA A 172 1.40 3.70 -9.00
N LYS A 173 2.47 3.74 -8.20
CA LYS A 173 3.84 3.55 -8.65
C LYS A 173 4.57 2.65 -7.67
N PHE A 174 5.34 1.70 -8.20
CA PHE A 174 6.09 0.70 -7.45
C PHE A 174 7.57 0.77 -7.83
N TRP A 175 8.44 0.72 -6.83
CA TRP A 175 9.89 0.63 -7.00
C TRP A 175 10.37 -0.70 -6.46
N LEU A 176 10.99 -1.48 -7.32
CA LEU A 176 11.57 -2.76 -6.99
C LEU A 176 13.09 -2.63 -6.88
N LYS A 177 13.66 -3.26 -5.89
CA LYS A 177 15.11 -3.33 -5.68
C LYS A 177 15.48 -4.74 -5.23
N ASP A 178 16.48 -5.31 -5.86
CA ASP A 178 16.98 -6.67 -5.55
C ASP A 178 15.86 -7.73 -5.56
N GLY A 179 14.92 -7.62 -6.53
CA GLY A 179 13.81 -8.52 -6.70
C GLY A 179 12.72 -8.40 -5.62
N ARG A 180 12.71 -7.32 -4.82
CA ARG A 180 11.74 -7.06 -3.75
C ARG A 180 11.13 -5.68 -3.89
N LEU A 181 9.92 -5.51 -3.36
CA LEU A 181 9.30 -4.19 -3.23
C LEU A 181 10.09 -3.35 -2.22
N ALA A 182 10.60 -2.20 -2.66
CA ALA A 182 11.36 -1.26 -1.83
C ALA A 182 10.54 -0.02 -1.44
N LYS A 183 9.64 0.41 -2.33
CA LYS A 183 8.79 1.58 -2.14
C LYS A 183 7.56 1.44 -3.01
N TYR A 184 6.46 2.01 -2.57
CA TYR A 184 5.33 2.33 -3.45
C TYR A 184 4.72 3.67 -3.09
N GLU A 185 4.04 4.25 -4.05
CA GLU A 185 3.30 5.48 -3.90
C GLU A 185 1.96 5.34 -4.60
N PHE A 186 0.91 5.86 -4.01
CA PHE A 186 -0.35 6.01 -4.71
C PHE A 186 -0.92 7.41 -4.50
N VAL A 187 -1.58 7.89 -5.52
CA VAL A 187 -2.21 9.20 -5.56
C VAL A 187 -3.70 9.01 -5.78
N ILE A 188 -4.51 9.66 -4.98
CA ILE A 188 -5.95 9.78 -5.20
C ILE A 188 -6.27 11.27 -5.33
N ARG A 189 -6.97 11.65 -6.40
CA ARG A 189 -7.36 13.04 -6.66
C ARG A 189 -8.80 13.14 -7.11
N GLY A 190 -9.44 14.22 -6.75
CA GLY A 190 -10.81 14.52 -7.14
C GLY A 190 -11.15 15.97 -6.87
N LYS A 191 -12.34 16.38 -7.29
CA LYS A 191 -12.84 17.72 -7.07
C LYS A 191 -13.95 17.72 -6.03
N ILE A 192 -13.86 18.61 -5.06
CA ILE A 192 -14.89 18.80 -4.04
C ILE A 192 -15.53 20.18 -4.19
N PRO A 193 -16.86 20.32 -3.92
CA PRO A 193 -17.50 21.62 -3.83
C PRO A 193 -16.87 22.44 -2.69
N SER A 194 -16.48 23.67 -2.97
CA SER A 194 -15.90 24.59 -1.98
C SER A 194 -16.74 25.86 -1.87
N GLY A 195 -17.16 26.19 -0.63
CA GLY A 195 -17.92 27.39 -0.32
C GLY A 195 -19.36 27.42 -0.82
N GLU A 196 -20.04 28.55 -0.59
CA GLU A 196 -21.42 28.81 -1.03
C GLU A 196 -21.53 28.92 -2.55
N ASP A 197 -20.48 29.39 -3.21
CA ASP A 197 -20.40 29.57 -4.67
C ASP A 197 -20.23 28.26 -5.45
N LYS A 198 -20.21 27.10 -4.78
CA LYS A 198 -20.01 25.76 -5.38
C LYS A 198 -18.77 25.67 -6.29
N ARG A 199 -17.78 26.55 -6.09
CA ARG A 199 -16.50 26.42 -6.82
C ARG A 199 -15.87 25.09 -6.49
N GLU A 200 -15.38 24.40 -7.51
CA GLU A 200 -14.69 23.13 -7.33
C GLU A 200 -13.24 23.38 -6.89
N THR A 201 -12.83 22.70 -5.83
CA THR A 201 -11.44 22.68 -5.41
C THR A 201 -10.88 21.29 -5.66
N GLU A 202 -9.77 21.24 -6.37
CA GLU A 202 -9.06 19.96 -6.53
C GLU A 202 -8.39 19.58 -5.21
N VAL A 203 -8.63 18.35 -4.78
CA VAL A 203 -7.97 17.73 -3.64
C VAL A 203 -7.18 16.54 -4.14
N LYS A 204 -5.92 16.50 -3.75
CA LYS A 204 -4.99 15.43 -4.10
C LYS A 204 -4.36 14.89 -2.82
N ARG A 205 -4.41 13.57 -2.64
CA ARG A 205 -3.67 12.88 -1.58
C ARG A 205 -2.65 11.95 -2.19
N THR A 206 -1.40 12.17 -1.86
CA THR A 206 -0.27 11.29 -2.16
C THR A 206 0.08 10.51 -0.92
N THR A 207 0.20 9.21 -1.03
CA THR A 207 0.67 8.33 0.05
C THR A 207 1.92 7.63 -0.42
N THR A 208 3.01 7.82 0.30
CA THR A 208 4.30 7.18 0.03
C THR A 208 4.61 6.18 1.14
N VAL A 209 4.97 4.96 0.77
CA VAL A 209 5.40 3.91 1.69
C VAL A 209 6.81 3.45 1.31
N GLU A 210 7.73 3.60 2.23
CA GLU A 210 9.12 3.19 2.07
C GLU A 210 9.41 1.99 2.96
N ILE A 211 9.95 0.91 2.38
CA ILE A 211 10.33 -0.33 3.07
C ILE A 211 11.80 -0.24 3.48
N LYS A 212 12.09 -0.66 4.71
CA LYS A 212 13.43 -0.59 5.33
C LYS A 212 13.70 -1.85 6.17
N ASP A 213 14.94 -2.02 6.56
CA ASP A 213 15.41 -3.04 7.52
C ASP A 213 14.90 -4.45 7.20
N VAL A 214 14.91 -4.80 5.91
CA VAL A 214 14.42 -6.10 5.42
C VAL A 214 15.32 -7.23 5.90
N GLY A 215 14.73 -8.23 6.54
CA GLY A 215 15.43 -9.41 7.06
C GLY A 215 15.99 -9.23 8.48
N THR A 216 15.98 -8.03 9.04
CA THR A 216 16.58 -7.74 10.37
C THR A 216 15.56 -7.24 11.40
N THR A 217 14.35 -6.89 10.94
CA THR A 217 13.29 -6.36 11.81
C THR A 217 12.61 -7.44 12.61
N THR A 218 12.32 -7.16 13.87
CA THR A 218 11.50 -7.97 14.76
C THR A 218 10.33 -7.15 15.29
N VAL A 219 9.18 -7.78 15.52
CA VAL A 219 8.01 -7.18 16.16
C VAL A 219 8.00 -7.59 17.63
N SER A 220 8.04 -6.61 18.51
CA SER A 220 7.89 -6.82 19.95
C SER A 220 6.54 -6.31 20.40
N LEU A 221 5.61 -7.22 20.66
CA LEU A 221 4.32 -6.95 21.29
C LEU A 221 4.31 -7.58 22.68
N PRO A 222 3.74 -6.92 23.70
CA PRO A 222 3.52 -7.51 25.02
C PRO A 222 2.63 -8.75 24.94
N ASP A 223 2.75 -9.63 25.96
CA ASP A 223 2.02 -10.91 25.96
C ASP A 223 0.49 -10.73 26.03
N ASP A 224 0.00 -9.70 26.71
CA ASP A 224 -1.40 -9.34 26.77
C ASP A 224 -1.95 -8.91 25.39
N ALA A 225 -1.19 -8.10 24.64
CA ALA A 225 -1.51 -7.74 23.27
C ALA A 225 -1.53 -8.98 22.36
N LYS A 226 -0.51 -9.85 22.47
CA LYS A 226 -0.44 -11.08 21.67
C LYS A 226 -1.59 -12.02 21.94
N LYS A 227 -2.03 -12.18 23.21
CA LYS A 227 -3.19 -12.99 23.60
C LYS A 227 -4.47 -12.51 22.93
N LYS A 228 -4.68 -11.19 22.83
CA LYS A 228 -5.86 -10.60 22.19
C LYS A 228 -5.83 -10.71 20.65
N LEU A 229 -4.67 -11.01 20.07
CA LEU A 229 -4.47 -11.22 18.64
C LEU A 229 -4.52 -12.72 18.23
N GLN A 230 -4.63 -13.62 19.17
CA GLN A 230 -4.82 -15.07 18.93
C GLN A 230 -6.29 -15.39 18.74
#